data_fd6711c3e41b2fb27717405b5a95d937
#
_entry.id   fd6711c3e41b2fb27717405b5a95d937
#
_cell.length_a   1.000
_cell.length_b   1.000
_cell.length_c   1.000
_cell.angle_alpha   90.00
_cell.angle_beta   90.00
_cell.angle_gamma   90.00
#
_symmetry.space_group_name_H-M   'P 1'
#
loop_
_entity.id
_entity.type
_entity.pdbx_description
1 polymer ?
#
loop_
_entity_poly.entity_id
_entity_poly.type
_entity_poly.pdbx_seq_one_letter_code
_entity_poly.pdbx_strand_id
1 'polypeptide(L)'
;MELWTVMPSSPQLVVQRAKEYEAAGLAGMVVWDAQSSDGDCYVSLAAAAMATTDLKLGTGVTNPVTRHPAVTASAIASLQAISNGRAVLGIGRGDSSLAHIGRAPASVDALSRYTQLVQRYLRGESVPFNDLAEFATNAPNLSQLDLGHAPPHSKLEWLGNMPKVPVEVSATGPRMIAEAALHADGVMLSVGADLDRLRWGIELVRSTRTKAGLDPDGIAIGAWVNVVAHPVITVARELASGWTSVFARFAIMHGKPTGPQTEDSIKSLEHLYNDFDLRDQASSTSTQAQGMTQEFLDNYAIVGTADTCVARLRQIGDLGIAKVIAVGFAETTTSDIHARTATEIFLNQIAPALKN
;
A
#
# COMPACT_ATOMS: atom_id res chain seq x y z
N MET A 1 -0.78 -17.64 -2.80
CA MET A 1 -0.76 -16.26 -2.26
C MET A 1 0.62 -15.67 -2.50
N GLU A 2 0.71 -14.51 -3.14
CA GLU A 2 1.97 -13.80 -3.34
C GLU A 2 2.42 -13.12 -2.03
N LEU A 3 3.69 -13.27 -1.67
CA LEU A 3 4.29 -12.51 -0.57
C LEU A 3 5.13 -11.37 -1.14
N TRP A 4 4.82 -10.16 -0.70
CA TRP A 4 5.50 -8.92 -1.05
C TRP A 4 6.06 -8.25 0.20
N THR A 5 6.88 -7.23 -0.01
CA THR A 5 7.38 -6.36 1.07
C THR A 5 7.29 -4.89 0.68
N VAL A 6 7.52 -4.02 1.65
CA VAL A 6 7.61 -2.57 1.48
C VAL A 6 8.95 -2.05 1.97
N MET A 7 9.45 -0.98 1.35
CA MET A 7 10.63 -0.26 1.84
C MET A 7 10.50 1.26 1.63
N PRO A 8 11.28 2.06 2.38
CA PRO A 8 11.46 3.49 2.12
C PRO A 8 12.00 3.74 0.72
N SER A 9 11.69 4.91 0.16
CA SER A 9 12.25 5.35 -1.12
C SER A 9 13.68 5.81 -0.94
N SER A 10 14.63 4.90 -1.11
CA SER A 10 16.06 5.17 -1.06
C SER A 10 16.74 4.73 -2.35
N PRO A 11 17.01 5.64 -3.30
CA PRO A 11 17.66 5.28 -4.57
C PRO A 11 19.03 4.60 -4.42
N GLN A 12 19.71 4.83 -3.29
CA GLN A 12 21.01 4.22 -2.99
C GLN A 12 20.90 2.77 -2.49
N LEU A 13 19.83 2.44 -1.75
CA LEU A 13 19.65 1.12 -1.14
C LEU A 13 18.74 0.21 -1.95
N VAL A 14 17.82 0.78 -2.72
CA VAL A 14 16.76 0.03 -3.42
C VAL A 14 17.32 -1.06 -4.33
N VAL A 15 18.43 -0.80 -5.03
CA VAL A 15 19.03 -1.76 -5.97
C VAL A 15 19.51 -3.01 -5.24
N GLN A 16 20.21 -2.84 -4.13
CA GLN A 16 20.69 -3.95 -3.32
C GLN A 16 19.50 -4.74 -2.74
N ARG A 17 18.53 -4.03 -2.15
CA ARG A 17 17.36 -4.65 -1.52
C ARG A 17 16.49 -5.38 -2.53
N ALA A 18 16.24 -4.81 -3.68
CA ALA A 18 15.46 -5.46 -4.73
C ALA A 18 16.08 -6.82 -5.14
N LYS A 19 17.40 -6.87 -5.28
CA LYS A 19 18.11 -8.13 -5.56
C LYS A 19 18.01 -9.14 -4.42
N GLU A 20 18.12 -8.69 -3.17
CA GLU A 20 17.95 -9.56 -1.99
C GLU A 20 16.52 -10.13 -1.90
N TYR A 21 15.51 -9.31 -2.16
CA TYR A 21 14.11 -9.73 -2.16
C TYR A 21 13.80 -10.71 -3.30
N GLU A 22 14.32 -10.45 -4.50
CA GLU A 22 14.19 -11.37 -5.63
C GLU A 22 14.85 -12.71 -5.32
N ALA A 23 16.07 -12.69 -4.78
CA ALA A 23 16.81 -13.89 -4.40
C ALA A 23 16.10 -14.69 -3.28
N ALA A 24 15.46 -14.01 -2.33
CA ALA A 24 14.65 -14.65 -1.28
C ALA A 24 13.34 -15.26 -1.82
N GLY A 25 12.96 -14.96 -3.06
CA GLY A 25 11.75 -15.49 -3.69
C GLY A 25 10.49 -14.71 -3.37
N LEU A 26 10.60 -13.44 -2.94
CA LEU A 26 9.45 -12.56 -2.86
C LEU A 26 8.87 -12.31 -4.25
N ALA A 27 7.54 -12.27 -4.34
CA ALA A 27 6.85 -12.01 -5.61
C ALA A 27 6.97 -10.55 -6.06
N GLY A 28 7.16 -9.63 -5.12
CA GLY A 28 7.33 -8.23 -5.42
C GLY A 28 7.71 -7.38 -4.22
N MET A 29 7.94 -6.11 -4.50
CA MET A 29 8.14 -5.07 -3.51
C MET A 29 7.38 -3.80 -3.88
N VAL A 30 7.01 -3.03 -2.87
CA VAL A 30 6.49 -1.68 -3.06
C VAL A 30 7.39 -0.65 -2.36
N VAL A 31 7.39 0.57 -2.87
CA VAL A 31 8.17 1.68 -2.32
C VAL A 31 7.23 2.79 -1.88
N TRP A 32 7.44 3.34 -0.68
CA TRP A 32 6.64 4.45 -0.17
C TRP A 32 6.80 5.71 -1.01
N ASP A 33 5.71 6.44 -1.17
CA ASP A 33 5.70 7.77 -1.79
C ASP A 33 5.56 8.84 -0.70
N ALA A 34 6.67 9.16 -0.06
CA ALA A 34 6.76 10.06 1.10
C ALA A 34 7.82 11.15 0.86
N GLN A 35 7.54 12.02 -0.07
CA GLN A 35 8.46 12.99 -0.69
C GLN A 35 9.24 13.92 0.26
N SER A 36 8.78 14.08 1.51
CA SER A 36 9.46 14.94 2.50
C SER A 36 10.34 14.15 3.49
N SER A 37 10.15 12.83 3.59
CA SER A 37 10.95 11.94 4.45
C SER A 37 11.90 11.08 3.64
N ASP A 38 11.56 10.80 2.37
CA ASP A 38 12.30 9.88 1.52
C ASP A 38 12.54 10.48 0.12
N GLY A 39 13.26 9.77 -0.74
CA GLY A 39 13.43 10.11 -2.14
C GLY A 39 12.15 9.90 -2.96
N ASP A 40 12.21 10.20 -4.27
CA ASP A 40 11.09 9.93 -5.18
C ASP A 40 10.92 8.42 -5.41
N CYS A 41 9.70 7.92 -5.21
CA CYS A 41 9.39 6.49 -5.31
C CYS A 41 9.57 5.95 -6.74
N TYR A 42 9.23 6.72 -7.78
CA TYR A 42 9.37 6.26 -9.17
C TYR A 42 10.84 6.18 -9.62
N VAL A 43 11.70 7.08 -9.12
CA VAL A 43 13.15 7.00 -9.35
C VAL A 43 13.72 5.73 -8.71
N SER A 44 13.34 5.43 -7.46
CA SER A 44 13.75 4.22 -6.76
C SER A 44 13.23 2.96 -7.46
N LEU A 45 11.95 2.93 -7.86
CA LEU A 45 11.36 1.80 -8.58
C LEU A 45 12.02 1.57 -9.96
N ALA A 46 12.38 2.64 -10.68
CA ALA A 46 13.09 2.54 -11.94
C ALA A 46 14.49 1.90 -11.75
N ALA A 47 15.22 2.30 -10.71
CA ALA A 47 16.51 1.69 -10.38
C ALA A 47 16.36 0.21 -10.01
N ALA A 48 15.35 -0.17 -9.23
CA ALA A 48 15.02 -1.55 -8.90
C ALA A 48 14.65 -2.37 -10.14
N ALA A 49 13.88 -1.80 -11.07
CA ALA A 49 13.47 -2.45 -12.32
C ALA A 49 14.65 -2.85 -13.20
N MET A 50 15.66 -1.99 -13.27
CA MET A 50 16.89 -2.23 -14.03
C MET A 50 17.82 -3.25 -13.36
N ALA A 51 17.60 -3.53 -12.08
CA ALA A 51 18.47 -4.41 -11.27
C ALA A 51 17.88 -5.80 -11.03
N THR A 52 16.62 -6.04 -11.41
CA THR A 52 15.87 -7.29 -11.20
C THR A 52 15.21 -7.77 -12.48
N THR A 53 14.85 -9.06 -12.54
CA THR A 53 14.26 -9.70 -13.71
C THR A 53 12.81 -10.10 -13.53
N ASP A 54 12.44 -10.61 -12.34
CA ASP A 54 11.14 -11.23 -12.06
C ASP A 54 10.35 -10.48 -10.98
N LEU A 55 11.04 -9.75 -10.10
CA LEU A 55 10.42 -9.04 -8.97
C LEU A 55 9.42 -8.00 -9.47
N LYS A 56 8.16 -8.13 -9.07
CA LYS A 56 7.13 -7.11 -9.34
C LYS A 56 7.39 -5.86 -8.50
N LEU A 57 7.10 -4.68 -9.06
CA LEU A 57 7.49 -3.40 -8.49
C LEU A 57 6.30 -2.44 -8.44
N GLY A 58 6.05 -1.82 -7.29
CA GLY A 58 4.91 -0.93 -7.17
C GLY A 58 5.09 0.22 -6.18
N THR A 59 4.17 1.18 -6.24
CA THR A 59 4.06 2.21 -5.21
C THR A 59 3.31 1.67 -3.98
N GLY A 60 3.75 2.01 -2.78
CA GLY A 60 3.16 1.44 -1.57
C GLY A 60 2.86 2.44 -0.46
N VAL A 61 2.02 3.45 -0.62
CA VAL A 61 1.18 3.78 -1.76
C VAL A 61 1.39 5.23 -2.18
N THR A 62 1.15 5.55 -3.46
CA THR A 62 1.02 6.95 -3.88
C THR A 62 -0.35 7.53 -3.50
N ASN A 63 -0.58 8.82 -3.78
CA ASN A 63 -1.80 9.54 -3.38
C ASN A 63 -2.29 10.49 -4.48
N PRO A 64 -3.56 10.96 -4.43
CA PRO A 64 -4.15 11.81 -5.47
C PRO A 64 -3.78 13.29 -5.37
N VAL A 65 -2.97 13.71 -4.38
CA VAL A 65 -2.73 15.12 -4.06
C VAL A 65 -1.41 15.63 -4.64
N THR A 66 -0.37 14.80 -4.61
CA THR A 66 1.00 15.24 -4.94
C THR A 66 1.30 15.26 -6.43
N ARG A 67 0.49 14.57 -7.26
CA ARG A 67 0.70 14.52 -8.72
C ARG A 67 -0.63 14.60 -9.47
N HIS A 68 -0.60 15.23 -10.65
CA HIS A 68 -1.71 15.19 -11.60
C HIS A 68 -1.96 13.74 -12.08
N PRO A 69 -3.21 13.28 -12.32
CA PRO A 69 -3.49 11.90 -12.73
C PRO A 69 -2.75 11.46 -13.99
N ALA A 70 -2.58 12.35 -14.99
CA ALA A 70 -1.77 12.06 -16.17
C ALA A 70 -0.29 11.81 -15.83
N VAL A 71 0.26 12.55 -14.87
CA VAL A 71 1.66 12.40 -14.43
C VAL A 71 1.86 11.06 -13.73
N THR A 72 0.95 10.69 -12.83
CA THR A 72 0.98 9.38 -12.15
C THR A 72 0.85 8.24 -13.15
N ALA A 73 -0.11 8.33 -14.08
CA ALA A 73 -0.29 7.30 -15.11
C ALA A 73 0.93 7.18 -16.02
N SER A 74 1.52 8.31 -16.45
CA SER A 74 2.74 8.31 -17.26
C SER A 74 3.94 7.70 -16.51
N ALA A 75 4.12 8.05 -15.24
CA ALA A 75 5.24 7.55 -14.44
C ALA A 75 5.17 6.03 -14.25
N ILE A 76 3.99 5.50 -13.88
CA ILE A 76 3.84 4.05 -13.68
C ILE A 76 3.86 3.26 -15.00
N ALA A 77 3.34 3.84 -16.09
CA ALA A 77 3.45 3.24 -17.42
C ALA A 77 4.90 3.21 -17.92
N SER A 78 5.72 4.22 -17.58
CA SER A 78 7.15 4.21 -17.86
C SER A 78 7.85 3.09 -17.06
N LEU A 79 7.49 2.89 -15.80
CA LEU A 79 7.97 1.76 -15.01
C LEU A 79 7.54 0.42 -15.62
N GLN A 80 6.31 0.30 -16.12
CA GLN A 80 5.82 -0.89 -16.84
C GLN A 80 6.71 -1.22 -18.04
N ALA A 81 7.06 -0.21 -18.83
CA ALA A 81 7.91 -0.37 -20.01
C ALA A 81 9.30 -0.87 -19.63
N ILE A 82 9.99 -0.19 -18.71
CA ILE A 82 11.37 -0.55 -18.35
C ILE A 82 11.47 -1.83 -17.53
N SER A 83 10.42 -2.24 -16.84
CA SER A 83 10.35 -3.48 -16.07
C SER A 83 9.83 -4.67 -16.87
N ASN A 84 9.52 -4.52 -18.17
CA ASN A 84 8.92 -5.57 -18.99
C ASN A 84 7.62 -6.14 -18.38
N GLY A 85 6.70 -5.25 -17.96
CA GLY A 85 5.37 -5.66 -17.52
C GLY A 85 5.22 -6.00 -16.03
N ARG A 86 6.19 -5.63 -15.17
CA ARG A 86 6.19 -5.95 -13.74
C ARG A 86 5.67 -4.85 -12.83
N ALA A 87 5.20 -3.72 -13.37
CA ALA A 87 4.73 -2.58 -12.57
C ALA A 87 3.33 -2.81 -12.00
N VAL A 88 3.10 -2.28 -10.80
CA VAL A 88 1.80 -2.21 -10.11
C VAL A 88 1.64 -0.81 -9.51
N LEU A 89 0.50 -0.16 -9.71
CA LEU A 89 0.19 1.10 -9.05
C LEU A 89 -0.61 0.84 -7.77
N GLY A 90 0.04 0.92 -6.62
CA GLY A 90 -0.64 1.00 -5.34
C GLY A 90 -1.00 2.46 -5.00
N ILE A 91 -2.26 2.74 -4.72
CA ILE A 91 -2.74 4.09 -4.41
C ILE A 91 -3.64 4.10 -3.18
N GLY A 92 -3.56 5.17 -2.39
CA GLY A 92 -4.38 5.41 -1.20
C GLY A 92 -4.69 6.88 -1.03
N ARG A 93 -5.41 7.23 0.05
CA ARG A 93 -5.81 8.62 0.33
C ARG A 93 -4.64 9.54 0.70
N GLY A 94 -3.48 8.96 1.01
CA GLY A 94 -2.37 9.64 1.66
C GLY A 94 -2.62 9.82 3.16
N ASP A 95 -1.56 9.89 3.94
CA ASP A 95 -1.58 10.13 5.38
C ASP A 95 -0.34 10.91 5.80
N SER A 96 0.70 10.27 6.37
CA SER A 96 1.92 10.93 6.81
C SER A 96 2.63 11.69 5.68
N SER A 97 2.67 11.13 4.46
CA SER A 97 3.23 11.82 3.30
C SER A 97 2.57 13.18 3.02
N LEU A 98 1.25 13.28 3.23
CA LEU A 98 0.50 14.52 3.09
C LEU A 98 0.63 15.43 4.31
N ALA A 99 0.69 14.84 5.52
CA ALA A 99 0.91 15.60 6.75
C ALA A 99 2.22 16.39 6.72
N HIS A 100 3.29 15.80 6.18
CA HIS A 100 4.59 16.46 6.00
C HIS A 100 4.58 17.66 5.03
N ILE A 101 3.53 17.82 4.23
CA ILE A 101 3.28 18.99 3.38
C ILE A 101 2.06 19.81 3.83
N GLY A 102 1.62 19.62 5.09
CA GLY A 102 0.55 20.38 5.70
C GLY A 102 -0.85 20.04 5.16
N ARG A 103 -1.08 18.82 4.71
CA ARG A 103 -2.36 18.35 4.16
C ARG A 103 -2.90 17.14 4.92
N ALA A 104 -4.22 17.08 5.06
CA ALA A 104 -4.93 15.88 5.51
C ALA A 104 -5.10 14.86 4.37
N PRO A 105 -5.42 13.60 4.67
CA PRO A 105 -5.77 12.60 3.67
C PRO A 105 -6.88 13.09 2.73
N ALA A 106 -6.76 12.77 1.44
CA ALA A 106 -7.80 13.07 0.46
C ALA A 106 -9.16 12.45 0.85
N SER A 107 -10.26 13.05 0.42
CA SER A 107 -11.58 12.45 0.62
C SER A 107 -11.71 11.13 -0.17
N VAL A 108 -12.65 10.28 0.21
CA VAL A 108 -12.94 9.04 -0.51
C VAL A 108 -13.32 9.34 -1.96
N ASP A 109 -14.17 10.36 -2.18
CA ASP A 109 -14.62 10.75 -3.51
C ASP A 109 -13.49 11.28 -4.38
N ALA A 110 -12.56 12.06 -3.80
CA ALA A 110 -11.39 12.55 -4.53
C ALA A 110 -10.47 11.41 -4.97
N LEU A 111 -10.20 10.43 -4.10
CA LEU A 111 -9.41 9.26 -4.47
C LEU A 111 -10.12 8.39 -5.52
N SER A 112 -11.43 8.15 -5.35
CA SER A 112 -12.22 7.37 -6.31
C SER A 112 -12.18 8.00 -7.71
N ARG A 113 -12.44 9.29 -7.80
CA ARG A 113 -12.38 10.04 -9.07
C ARG A 113 -10.98 10.02 -9.68
N TYR A 114 -9.96 10.26 -8.87
CA TYR A 114 -8.57 10.19 -9.33
C TYR A 114 -8.20 8.81 -9.87
N THR A 115 -8.60 7.75 -9.18
CA THR A 115 -8.38 6.36 -9.61
C THR A 115 -9.04 6.09 -10.97
N GLN A 116 -10.27 6.53 -11.16
CA GLN A 116 -10.98 6.39 -12.45
C GLN A 116 -10.26 7.12 -13.59
N LEU A 117 -9.74 8.33 -13.36
CA LEU A 117 -8.96 9.07 -14.35
C LEU A 117 -7.64 8.35 -14.69
N VAL A 118 -6.91 7.88 -13.67
CA VAL A 118 -5.67 7.10 -13.89
C VAL A 118 -5.96 5.82 -14.67
N GLN A 119 -7.06 5.12 -14.36
CA GLN A 119 -7.50 3.94 -15.09
C GLN A 119 -7.75 4.24 -16.58
N ARG A 120 -8.41 5.37 -16.90
CA ARG A 120 -8.65 5.82 -18.28
C ARG A 120 -7.34 6.06 -19.01
N TYR A 121 -6.40 6.81 -18.39
CA TYR A 121 -5.07 7.03 -18.98
C TYR A 121 -4.33 5.73 -19.26
N LEU A 122 -4.33 4.79 -18.30
CA LEU A 122 -3.62 3.51 -18.43
C LEU A 122 -4.26 2.57 -19.46
N ARG A 123 -5.54 2.77 -19.81
CA ARG A 123 -6.19 2.09 -20.94
C ARG A 123 -5.97 2.80 -22.28
N GLY A 124 -5.23 3.93 -22.31
CA GLY A 124 -5.02 4.73 -23.52
C GLY A 124 -6.28 5.48 -23.98
N GLU A 125 -7.23 5.69 -23.07
CA GLU A 125 -8.45 6.46 -23.34
C GLU A 125 -8.18 7.96 -23.34
N SER A 126 -9.00 8.69 -24.14
CA SER A 126 -9.03 10.14 -24.11
C SER A 126 -9.75 10.66 -22.87
N VAL A 127 -9.16 11.64 -22.19
CA VAL A 127 -9.72 12.31 -21.02
C VAL A 127 -10.05 13.76 -21.36
N PRO A 128 -11.33 14.19 -21.33
CA PRO A 128 -11.71 15.58 -21.56
C PRO A 128 -11.01 16.53 -20.58
N PHE A 129 -10.61 17.71 -21.03
CA PHE A 129 -9.96 18.71 -20.16
C PHE A 129 -10.86 19.17 -19.01
N ASN A 130 -12.18 19.18 -19.18
CA ASN A 130 -13.11 19.53 -18.12
C ASN A 130 -13.07 18.53 -16.94
N ASP A 131 -12.74 17.26 -17.19
CA ASP A 131 -12.58 16.24 -16.15
C ASP A 131 -11.32 16.48 -15.32
N LEU A 132 -10.39 17.30 -15.79
CA LEU A 132 -9.09 17.60 -15.20
C LEU A 132 -9.01 18.98 -14.54
N ALA A 133 -10.04 19.80 -14.61
CA ALA A 133 -10.02 21.20 -14.16
C ALA A 133 -9.58 21.38 -12.70
N GLU A 134 -9.91 20.44 -11.82
CA GLU A 134 -9.54 20.50 -10.40
C GLU A 134 -8.03 20.24 -10.13
N PHE A 135 -7.32 19.62 -11.07
CA PHE A 135 -5.91 19.26 -10.93
C PHE A 135 -4.93 20.29 -11.52
N ALA A 136 -5.42 21.35 -12.15
CA ALA A 136 -4.62 22.34 -12.88
C ALA A 136 -4.90 23.79 -12.42
N THR A 137 -4.99 24.00 -11.10
CA THR A 137 -5.44 25.28 -10.52
C THR A 137 -4.48 26.46 -10.71
N ASN A 138 -3.22 26.20 -11.04
CA ASN A 138 -2.17 27.22 -11.18
C ASN A 138 -1.87 27.63 -12.64
N ALA A 139 -2.57 27.05 -13.60
CA ALA A 139 -2.42 27.37 -15.02
C ALA A 139 -3.75 27.80 -15.63
N PRO A 140 -3.76 28.82 -16.50
CA PRO A 140 -4.96 29.20 -17.21
C PRO A 140 -5.41 28.10 -18.16
N ASN A 141 -6.69 28.16 -18.57
CA ASN A 141 -7.24 27.21 -19.52
C ASN A 141 -6.54 27.32 -20.88
N LEU A 142 -6.32 26.20 -21.58
CA LEU A 142 -5.67 26.14 -22.88
C LEU A 142 -6.32 27.06 -23.94
N SER A 143 -7.63 27.27 -23.87
CA SER A 143 -8.38 28.18 -24.75
C SER A 143 -7.90 29.64 -24.69
N GLN A 144 -7.18 30.05 -23.63
CA GLN A 144 -6.61 31.41 -23.51
C GLN A 144 -5.35 31.63 -24.38
N LEU A 145 -4.78 30.57 -24.94
CA LEU A 145 -3.59 30.69 -25.82
C LEU A 145 -3.94 31.10 -27.26
N ASP A 146 -5.22 31.12 -27.62
CA ASP A 146 -5.70 31.47 -28.97
C ASP A 146 -4.93 30.72 -30.07
N LEU A 147 -4.74 29.41 -29.90
CA LEU A 147 -4.02 28.58 -30.87
C LEU A 147 -4.91 28.21 -32.05
N GLY A 148 -4.37 28.26 -33.27
CA GLY A 148 -5.06 27.77 -34.47
C GLY A 148 -5.38 26.26 -34.37
N HIS A 149 -4.55 25.51 -33.71
CA HIS A 149 -4.74 24.05 -33.42
C HIS A 149 -4.27 23.71 -32.03
N ALA A 150 -5.05 22.93 -31.31
CA ALA A 150 -4.73 22.42 -29.98
C ALA A 150 -5.20 20.97 -29.83
N PRO A 151 -4.59 20.18 -28.95
CA PRO A 151 -5.12 18.86 -28.62
C PRO A 151 -6.58 18.97 -28.12
N PRO A 152 -7.52 18.12 -28.56
CA PRO A 152 -8.91 18.19 -28.13
C PRO A 152 -9.16 17.56 -26.76
N HIS A 153 -8.20 16.78 -26.26
CA HIS A 153 -8.28 16.03 -25.00
C HIS A 153 -6.88 15.65 -24.50
N SER A 154 -6.79 15.21 -23.25
CA SER A 154 -5.57 14.64 -22.69
C SER A 154 -5.52 13.12 -22.90
N LYS A 155 -4.34 12.58 -23.27
CA LYS A 155 -4.15 11.15 -23.52
C LYS A 155 -2.66 10.79 -23.40
N LEU A 156 -2.36 9.54 -23.02
CA LEU A 156 -1.01 8.98 -23.15
C LEU A 156 -0.85 8.36 -24.54
N GLU A 157 -0.31 9.12 -25.50
CA GLU A 157 -0.21 8.70 -26.91
C GLU A 157 0.86 7.62 -27.15
N TRP A 158 1.77 7.38 -26.21
CA TRP A 158 2.94 6.53 -26.36
C TRP A 158 2.81 5.11 -25.81
N LEU A 159 1.64 4.72 -25.23
CA LEU A 159 1.47 3.42 -24.60
C LEU A 159 1.62 2.24 -25.57
N GLY A 160 1.27 2.39 -26.83
CA GLY A 160 1.33 1.31 -27.80
C GLY A 160 0.47 0.11 -27.37
N ASN A 161 1.04 -1.10 -27.52
CA ASN A 161 0.41 -2.36 -27.12
C ASN A 161 0.89 -2.86 -25.74
N MET A 162 1.43 -2.00 -24.91
CA MET A 162 1.91 -2.37 -23.58
C MET A 162 0.74 -2.85 -22.71
N PRO A 163 0.90 -3.97 -21.96
CA PRO A 163 -0.11 -4.40 -21.02
C PRO A 163 -0.44 -3.31 -20.02
N LYS A 164 -1.73 -3.11 -19.75
CA LYS A 164 -2.19 -2.12 -18.78
C LYS A 164 -1.59 -2.41 -17.39
N VAL A 165 -1.10 -1.37 -16.73
CA VAL A 165 -0.65 -1.47 -15.34
C VAL A 165 -1.84 -1.76 -14.42
N PRO A 166 -1.78 -2.78 -13.56
CA PRO A 166 -2.80 -2.98 -12.53
C PRO A 166 -2.79 -1.83 -11.51
N VAL A 167 -4.00 -1.36 -11.15
CA VAL A 167 -4.21 -0.32 -10.13
C VAL A 167 -4.83 -0.97 -8.89
N GLU A 168 -4.13 -0.91 -7.77
CA GLU A 168 -4.56 -1.47 -6.48
C GLU A 168 -4.83 -0.34 -5.49
N VAL A 169 -6.02 -0.34 -4.90
CA VAL A 169 -6.41 0.69 -3.94
C VAL A 169 -6.32 0.16 -2.52
N SER A 170 -5.53 0.84 -1.68
CA SER A 170 -5.45 0.54 -0.24
C SER A 170 -6.65 1.12 0.49
N ALA A 171 -7.35 0.27 1.25
CA ALA A 171 -8.60 0.61 1.88
C ALA A 171 -8.75 -0.02 3.28
N THR A 172 -9.29 0.76 4.22
CA THR A 172 -9.56 0.31 5.60
C THR A 172 -11.05 0.41 5.94
N GLY A 173 -11.65 1.56 5.67
CA GLY A 173 -13.06 1.81 6.00
C GLY A 173 -14.02 1.31 4.92
N PRO A 174 -15.29 1.02 5.30
CA PRO A 174 -16.26 0.36 4.41
C PRO A 174 -16.53 1.13 3.13
N ARG A 175 -16.57 2.46 3.19
CA ARG A 175 -16.80 3.29 2.01
C ARG A 175 -15.64 3.20 1.03
N MET A 176 -14.38 3.24 1.52
CA MET A 176 -13.22 3.14 0.65
C MET A 176 -13.06 1.73 0.05
N ILE A 177 -13.38 0.68 0.82
CA ILE A 177 -13.39 -0.71 0.32
C ILE A 177 -14.42 -0.84 -0.81
N ALA A 178 -15.61 -0.25 -0.66
CA ALA A 178 -16.63 -0.28 -1.70
C ALA A 178 -16.19 0.44 -2.98
N GLU A 179 -15.61 1.64 -2.89
CA GLU A 179 -15.09 2.38 -4.05
C GLU A 179 -13.95 1.62 -4.75
N ALA A 180 -13.04 1.04 -3.97
CA ALA A 180 -11.97 0.20 -4.52
C ALA A 180 -12.51 -1.03 -5.27
N ALA A 181 -13.52 -1.70 -4.71
CA ALA A 181 -14.17 -2.87 -5.32
C ALA A 181 -14.83 -2.57 -6.68
N LEU A 182 -15.24 -1.32 -6.91
CA LEU A 182 -15.91 -0.89 -8.15
C LEU A 182 -14.95 -0.34 -9.21
N HIS A 183 -13.85 0.30 -8.80
CA HIS A 183 -13.05 1.13 -9.69
C HIS A 183 -11.58 0.73 -9.81
N ALA A 184 -11.09 -0.21 -9.01
CA ALA A 184 -9.72 -0.70 -9.06
C ALA A 184 -9.60 -2.07 -9.75
N ASP A 185 -8.36 -2.50 -10.05
CA ASP A 185 -8.06 -3.86 -10.48
C ASP A 185 -7.79 -4.79 -9.27
N GLY A 186 -7.50 -4.21 -8.10
CA GLY A 186 -7.31 -4.93 -6.86
C GLY A 186 -7.62 -4.08 -5.64
N VAL A 187 -8.07 -4.72 -4.57
CA VAL A 187 -8.33 -4.11 -3.26
C VAL A 187 -7.27 -4.59 -2.27
N MET A 188 -6.51 -3.66 -1.70
CA MET A 188 -5.52 -3.94 -0.66
C MET A 188 -6.10 -3.57 0.70
N LEU A 189 -6.55 -4.56 1.46
CA LEU A 189 -7.15 -4.36 2.79
C LEU A 189 -6.07 -3.96 3.81
N SER A 190 -6.23 -2.81 4.46
CA SER A 190 -5.38 -2.33 5.56
C SER A 190 -6.13 -2.50 6.89
N VAL A 191 -6.43 -3.74 7.26
CA VAL A 191 -7.25 -4.06 8.44
C VAL A 191 -6.53 -4.94 9.46
N GLY A 192 -5.22 -5.17 9.25
CA GLY A 192 -4.37 -6.03 10.09
C GLY A 192 -4.48 -7.51 9.73
N ALA A 193 -3.92 -8.37 10.60
CA ALA A 193 -3.86 -9.82 10.45
C ALA A 193 -5.05 -10.57 11.09
N ASP A 194 -5.98 -9.85 11.71
CA ASP A 194 -7.17 -10.41 12.32
C ASP A 194 -8.07 -11.04 11.24
N LEU A 195 -8.34 -12.34 11.38
CA LEU A 195 -9.06 -13.09 10.36
C LEU A 195 -10.53 -12.66 10.23
N ASP A 196 -11.17 -12.20 11.31
CA ASP A 196 -12.56 -11.75 11.25
C ASP A 196 -12.67 -10.40 10.54
N ARG A 197 -11.70 -9.51 10.75
CA ARG A 197 -11.59 -8.25 10.02
C ARG A 197 -11.29 -8.47 8.53
N LEU A 198 -10.43 -9.42 8.21
CA LEU A 198 -10.16 -9.80 6.81
C LEU A 198 -11.41 -10.40 6.14
N ARG A 199 -12.12 -11.33 6.81
CA ARG A 199 -13.40 -11.87 6.31
C ARG A 199 -14.43 -10.76 6.07
N TRP A 200 -14.56 -9.84 7.02
CA TRP A 200 -15.44 -8.68 6.87
C TRP A 200 -15.08 -7.83 5.64
N GLY A 201 -13.79 -7.56 5.42
CA GLY A 201 -13.32 -6.79 4.26
C GLY A 201 -13.61 -7.52 2.94
N ILE A 202 -13.34 -8.82 2.87
CA ILE A 202 -13.61 -9.68 1.71
C ILE A 202 -15.11 -9.70 1.38
N GLU A 203 -15.96 -9.90 2.40
CA GLU A 203 -17.42 -9.92 2.22
C GLU A 203 -17.95 -8.57 1.73
N LEU A 204 -17.39 -7.47 2.24
CA LEU A 204 -17.75 -6.13 1.78
C LEU A 204 -17.38 -5.89 0.31
N VAL A 205 -16.22 -6.36 -0.14
CA VAL A 205 -15.83 -6.34 -1.56
C VAL A 205 -16.83 -7.13 -2.39
N ARG A 206 -17.08 -8.39 -2.03
CA ARG A 206 -17.99 -9.29 -2.76
C ARG A 206 -19.42 -8.77 -2.83
N SER A 207 -19.98 -8.35 -1.69
CA SER A 207 -21.34 -7.83 -1.64
C SER A 207 -21.50 -6.51 -2.42
N THR A 208 -20.48 -5.64 -2.41
CA THR A 208 -20.48 -4.40 -3.21
C THR A 208 -20.51 -4.72 -4.71
N ARG A 209 -19.67 -5.63 -5.17
CA ARG A 209 -19.62 -6.05 -6.58
C ARG A 209 -20.93 -6.72 -7.01
N THR A 210 -21.47 -7.63 -6.20
CA THR A 210 -22.76 -8.27 -6.47
C THR A 210 -23.88 -7.24 -6.62
N LYS A 211 -23.98 -6.27 -5.72
CA LYS A 211 -24.98 -5.17 -5.81
C LYS A 211 -24.83 -4.32 -7.08
N ALA A 212 -23.63 -4.21 -7.59
CA ALA A 212 -23.33 -3.49 -8.84
C ALA A 212 -23.49 -4.36 -10.09
N GLY A 213 -23.91 -5.62 -9.98
CA GLY A 213 -24.02 -6.55 -11.10
C GLY A 213 -22.68 -7.05 -11.66
N LEU A 214 -21.61 -6.93 -10.89
CA LEU A 214 -20.27 -7.37 -11.24
C LEU A 214 -19.99 -8.76 -10.63
N ASP A 215 -19.08 -9.52 -11.24
CA ASP A 215 -18.60 -10.78 -10.68
C ASP A 215 -17.95 -10.53 -9.31
N PRO A 216 -18.47 -11.09 -8.20
CA PRO A 216 -17.94 -10.89 -6.85
C PRO A 216 -16.48 -11.34 -6.68
N ASP A 217 -16.04 -12.34 -7.44
CA ASP A 217 -14.69 -12.89 -7.40
C ASP A 217 -13.79 -12.34 -8.54
N GLY A 218 -14.33 -11.47 -9.38
CA GLY A 218 -13.63 -10.86 -10.53
C GLY A 218 -12.67 -9.71 -10.17
N ILE A 219 -12.16 -9.67 -8.92
CA ILE A 219 -11.17 -8.69 -8.47
C ILE A 219 -10.16 -9.34 -7.51
N ALA A 220 -8.89 -8.99 -7.62
CA ALA A 220 -7.89 -9.46 -6.68
C ALA A 220 -8.04 -8.77 -5.32
N ILE A 221 -7.98 -9.53 -4.23
CA ILE A 221 -7.97 -9.01 -2.87
C ILE A 221 -6.63 -9.33 -2.23
N GLY A 222 -5.95 -8.31 -1.75
CA GLY A 222 -4.72 -8.41 -0.98
C GLY A 222 -4.86 -7.80 0.40
N ALA A 223 -3.81 -7.91 1.22
CA ALA A 223 -3.77 -7.35 2.56
C ALA A 223 -2.41 -6.75 2.89
N TRP A 224 -2.42 -5.66 3.65
CA TRP A 224 -1.27 -5.13 4.36
C TRP A 224 -1.23 -5.76 5.75
N VAL A 225 -0.10 -6.39 6.10
CA VAL A 225 0.04 -7.12 7.35
C VAL A 225 1.39 -6.83 8.00
N ASN A 226 1.38 -6.44 9.26
CA ASN A 226 2.62 -6.33 10.03
C ASN A 226 3.12 -7.75 10.37
N VAL A 227 4.36 -8.07 9.97
CA VAL A 227 4.96 -9.39 10.17
C VAL A 227 6.35 -9.23 10.75
N VAL A 228 6.57 -9.75 11.96
CA VAL A 228 7.89 -9.74 12.60
C VAL A 228 8.18 -11.11 13.22
N ALA A 229 9.20 -11.77 12.71
CA ALA A 229 9.65 -13.06 13.23
C ALA A 229 10.90 -12.89 14.10
N HIS A 230 10.81 -13.37 15.33
CA HIS A 230 11.96 -13.41 16.26
C HIS A 230 11.80 -14.59 17.23
N PRO A 231 12.91 -15.29 17.62
CA PRO A 231 12.84 -16.40 18.59
C PRO A 231 12.26 -15.99 19.95
N VAL A 232 12.48 -14.73 20.36
CA VAL A 232 11.98 -14.18 21.61
C VAL A 232 10.73 -13.35 21.33
N ILE A 233 9.58 -13.82 21.80
CA ILE A 233 8.27 -13.22 21.51
C ILE A 233 8.14 -11.76 21.97
N THR A 234 8.72 -11.40 23.11
CA THR A 234 8.69 -10.03 23.62
C THR A 234 9.43 -9.07 22.69
N VAL A 235 10.53 -9.51 22.10
CA VAL A 235 11.29 -8.76 21.10
C VAL A 235 10.49 -8.63 19.80
N ALA A 236 9.85 -9.71 19.34
CA ALA A 236 9.00 -9.65 18.15
C ALA A 236 7.86 -8.64 18.31
N ARG A 237 7.21 -8.60 19.46
CA ARG A 237 6.15 -7.63 19.79
C ARG A 237 6.67 -6.21 19.82
N GLU A 238 7.81 -5.97 20.46
CA GLU A 238 8.44 -4.65 20.51
C GLU A 238 8.74 -4.13 19.10
N LEU A 239 9.42 -4.91 18.27
CA LEU A 239 9.75 -4.54 16.89
C LEU A 239 8.51 -4.31 16.02
N ALA A 240 7.42 -5.06 16.26
CA ALA A 240 6.18 -4.90 15.49
C ALA A 240 5.36 -3.68 15.91
N SER A 241 5.46 -3.24 17.17
CA SER A 241 4.52 -2.29 17.80
C SER A 241 4.47 -0.95 17.08
N GLY A 242 5.62 -0.41 16.67
CA GLY A 242 5.70 0.89 15.99
C GLY A 242 4.88 0.92 14.70
N TRP A 243 5.16 0.03 13.76
CA TRP A 243 4.41 -0.03 12.50
C TRP A 243 2.96 -0.51 12.69
N THR A 244 2.69 -1.37 13.66
CA THR A 244 1.32 -1.77 13.99
C THR A 244 0.49 -0.56 14.43
N SER A 245 1.03 0.34 15.24
CA SER A 245 0.34 1.55 15.66
C SER A 245 -0.06 2.45 14.48
N VAL A 246 0.80 2.57 13.47
CA VAL A 246 0.53 3.34 12.25
C VAL A 246 -0.63 2.74 11.45
N PHE A 247 -0.60 1.45 11.18
CA PHE A 247 -1.64 0.79 10.38
C PHE A 247 -2.96 0.65 11.14
N ALA A 248 -2.91 0.36 12.45
CA ALA A 248 -4.10 0.23 13.27
C ALA A 248 -4.86 1.56 13.42
N ARG A 249 -4.16 2.70 13.44
CA ARG A 249 -4.76 4.03 13.49
C ARG A 249 -5.77 4.27 12.36
N PHE A 250 -5.54 3.68 11.17
CA PHE A 250 -6.48 3.84 10.06
C PHE A 250 -7.88 3.31 10.36
N ALA A 251 -8.01 2.35 11.28
CA ALA A 251 -9.31 1.82 11.69
C ALA A 251 -10.12 2.78 12.57
N ILE A 252 -9.49 3.81 13.16
CA ILE A 252 -10.14 4.78 14.06
C ILE A 252 -9.88 6.24 13.67
N MET A 253 -9.28 6.50 12.54
CA MET A 253 -8.85 7.85 12.10
C MET A 253 -9.93 8.95 12.22
N HIS A 254 -11.21 8.58 12.19
CA HIS A 254 -12.34 9.49 12.32
C HIS A 254 -13.07 9.38 13.68
N GLY A 255 -12.41 8.87 14.71
CA GLY A 255 -12.92 8.79 16.08
C GLY A 255 -13.93 7.66 16.34
N LYS A 256 -14.24 6.85 15.30
CA LYS A 256 -15.08 5.65 15.45
C LYS A 256 -14.38 4.46 14.80
N PRO A 257 -14.20 3.35 15.54
CA PRO A 257 -13.64 2.13 15.00
C PRO A 257 -14.45 1.61 13.81
N THR A 258 -13.76 1.12 12.77
CA THR A 258 -14.38 0.53 11.58
C THR A 258 -14.15 -0.99 11.53
N GLY A 259 -15.16 -1.73 11.07
CA GLY A 259 -15.15 -3.19 11.01
C GLY A 259 -15.35 -3.86 12.37
N PRO A 260 -15.28 -5.20 12.45
CA PRO A 260 -15.39 -5.96 13.70
C PRO A 260 -14.29 -5.58 14.69
N GLN A 261 -14.66 -5.48 15.97
CA GLN A 261 -13.75 -5.12 17.06
C GLN A 261 -14.13 -5.91 18.32
N THR A 262 -13.12 -6.34 19.10
CA THR A 262 -13.29 -6.79 20.47
C THR A 262 -13.24 -5.59 21.43
N GLU A 263 -13.65 -5.77 22.69
CA GLU A 263 -13.52 -4.71 23.71
C GLU A 263 -12.07 -4.28 23.91
N ASP A 264 -11.13 -5.22 23.88
CA ASP A 264 -9.70 -4.96 23.98
C ASP A 264 -9.18 -4.16 22.77
N SER A 265 -9.62 -4.52 21.57
CA SER A 265 -9.29 -3.78 20.35
C SER A 265 -9.80 -2.33 20.40
N ILE A 266 -11.00 -2.11 20.91
CA ILE A 266 -11.57 -0.75 21.05
C ILE A 266 -10.69 0.11 21.96
N LYS A 267 -10.25 -0.40 23.12
CA LYS A 267 -9.36 0.33 24.05
C LYS A 267 -8.04 0.73 23.38
N SER A 268 -7.40 -0.21 22.70
CA SER A 268 -6.15 0.07 21.98
C SER A 268 -6.35 1.09 20.85
N LEU A 269 -7.44 1.02 20.10
CA LEU A 269 -7.77 1.96 19.05
C LEU A 269 -8.09 3.37 19.58
N GLU A 270 -8.83 3.48 20.68
CA GLU A 270 -9.13 4.77 21.35
C GLU A 270 -7.83 5.44 21.84
N HIS A 271 -6.90 4.66 22.43
CA HIS A 271 -5.57 5.16 22.77
C HIS A 271 -4.84 5.70 21.54
N LEU A 272 -4.81 4.93 20.43
CA LEU A 272 -4.21 5.38 19.17
C LEU A 272 -4.85 6.66 18.63
N TYR A 273 -6.15 6.84 18.77
CA TYR A 273 -6.83 8.05 18.30
C TYR A 273 -6.44 9.29 19.11
N ASN A 274 -6.31 9.15 20.43
CA ASN A 274 -6.06 10.26 21.34
C ASN A 274 -4.60 10.69 21.40
N ASP A 275 -3.66 9.72 21.30
CA ASP A 275 -2.26 9.91 21.67
C ASP A 275 -1.27 9.76 20.48
N PHE A 276 -1.78 9.68 19.23
CA PHE A 276 -0.92 9.48 18.08
C PHE A 276 -0.06 10.72 17.75
N ASP A 277 1.25 10.58 17.87
CA ASP A 277 2.23 11.60 17.48
C ASP A 277 2.87 11.23 16.13
N LEU A 278 2.58 12.05 15.10
CA LEU A 278 3.16 11.87 13.77
C LEU A 278 4.69 12.09 13.74
N ARG A 279 5.25 12.84 14.71
CA ARG A 279 6.70 13.10 14.78
C ARG A 279 7.48 11.88 15.24
N ASP A 280 6.83 10.97 15.98
CA ASP A 280 7.40 9.71 16.48
C ASP A 280 6.69 8.50 15.85
N GLN A 281 6.33 8.66 14.56
CA GLN A 281 5.64 7.63 13.80
C GLN A 281 6.52 6.39 13.62
N ALA A 282 5.93 5.21 13.77
CA ALA A 282 6.56 3.89 13.64
C ALA A 282 7.65 3.54 14.66
N SER A 283 7.92 4.41 15.64
CA SER A 283 8.82 4.10 16.75
C SER A 283 8.16 3.13 17.73
N SER A 284 8.86 2.07 18.12
CA SER A 284 8.39 1.12 19.13
C SER A 284 8.36 1.73 20.52
N THR A 285 9.09 2.82 20.76
CA THR A 285 9.12 3.56 22.02
C THR A 285 8.12 4.70 22.09
N SER A 286 7.38 4.96 21.01
CA SER A 286 6.36 6.01 20.97
C SER A 286 5.19 5.72 21.94
N THR A 287 4.53 6.77 22.44
CA THR A 287 3.36 6.66 23.31
C THR A 287 2.27 5.78 22.68
N GLN A 288 2.01 5.97 21.38
CA GLN A 288 1.02 5.19 20.65
C GLN A 288 1.37 3.70 20.56
N ALA A 289 2.65 3.35 20.42
CA ALA A 289 3.08 1.96 20.38
C ALA A 289 2.96 1.28 21.76
N GLN A 290 3.33 2.00 22.82
CA GLN A 290 3.31 1.51 24.20
C GLN A 290 1.90 1.35 24.78
N GLY A 291 0.89 2.06 24.25
CA GLY A 291 -0.48 2.01 24.74
C GLY A 291 -1.33 0.88 24.14
N MET A 292 -0.82 0.11 23.19
CA MET A 292 -1.51 -1.06 22.66
C MET A 292 -1.37 -2.24 23.61
N THR A 293 -2.46 -3.00 23.81
CA THR A 293 -2.39 -4.24 24.58
C THR A 293 -1.65 -5.33 23.80
N GLN A 294 -1.10 -6.32 24.53
CA GLN A 294 -0.45 -7.46 23.89
C GLN A 294 -1.43 -8.29 23.06
N GLU A 295 -2.67 -8.47 23.56
CA GLU A 295 -3.73 -9.19 22.85
C GLU A 295 -4.07 -8.50 21.52
N PHE A 296 -4.23 -7.17 21.54
CA PHE A 296 -4.45 -6.40 20.33
C PHE A 296 -3.30 -6.56 19.32
N LEU A 297 -2.05 -6.44 19.78
CA LEU A 297 -0.87 -6.56 18.94
C LEU A 297 -0.78 -7.96 18.29
N ASP A 298 -0.99 -9.03 19.07
CA ASP A 298 -0.94 -10.42 18.61
C ASP A 298 -2.05 -10.75 17.60
N ASN A 299 -3.20 -10.07 17.70
CA ASN A 299 -4.30 -10.23 16.76
C ASN A 299 -4.09 -9.39 15.48
N TYR A 300 -3.65 -8.14 15.64
CA TYR A 300 -3.51 -7.19 14.53
C TYR A 300 -2.27 -7.44 13.69
N ALA A 301 -1.17 -7.88 14.30
CA ALA A 301 0.08 -8.24 13.65
C ALA A 301 0.33 -9.76 13.67
N ILE A 302 1.30 -10.19 12.90
CA ILE A 302 1.86 -11.55 12.96
C ILE A 302 3.22 -11.45 13.62
N VAL A 303 3.31 -11.96 14.85
CA VAL A 303 4.54 -11.98 15.66
C VAL A 303 4.84 -13.38 16.17
N GLY A 304 6.11 -13.75 16.27
CA GLY A 304 6.52 -15.04 16.81
C GLY A 304 7.69 -15.67 16.08
N THR A 305 7.79 -17.01 16.12
CA THR A 305 8.80 -17.75 15.37
C THR A 305 8.48 -17.77 13.86
N ALA A 306 9.45 -18.17 13.04
CA ALA A 306 9.24 -18.34 11.60
C ALA A 306 8.03 -19.26 11.30
N ASP A 307 7.95 -20.41 11.99
CA ASP A 307 6.85 -21.38 11.79
C ASP A 307 5.49 -20.77 12.14
N THR A 308 5.41 -20.01 13.25
CA THR A 308 4.20 -19.28 13.63
C THR A 308 3.79 -18.29 12.56
N CYS A 309 4.75 -17.50 12.05
CA CYS A 309 4.48 -16.51 11.01
C CYS A 309 4.01 -17.16 9.71
N VAL A 310 4.66 -18.25 9.28
CA VAL A 310 4.26 -19.01 8.08
C VAL A 310 2.85 -19.58 8.24
N ALA A 311 2.55 -20.20 9.39
CA ALA A 311 1.22 -20.75 9.64
C ALA A 311 0.12 -19.67 9.59
N ARG A 312 0.34 -18.49 10.21
CA ARG A 312 -0.59 -17.37 10.19
C ARG A 312 -0.78 -16.78 8.78
N LEU A 313 0.30 -16.64 8.01
CA LEU A 313 0.23 -16.18 6.62
C LEU A 313 -0.53 -17.16 5.73
N ARG A 314 -0.38 -18.47 5.93
CA ARG A 314 -1.19 -19.50 5.23
C ARG A 314 -2.67 -19.37 5.56
N GLN A 315 -3.04 -19.17 6.83
CA GLN A 315 -4.44 -18.94 7.23
C GLN A 315 -5.04 -17.71 6.51
N ILE A 316 -4.27 -16.65 6.32
CA ILE A 316 -4.71 -15.49 5.53
C ILE A 316 -4.92 -15.87 4.06
N GLY A 317 -4.01 -16.65 3.48
CA GLY A 317 -4.15 -17.17 2.12
C GLY A 317 -5.40 -18.05 1.94
N ASP A 318 -5.73 -18.89 2.93
CA ASP A 318 -6.91 -19.76 2.94
C ASP A 318 -8.24 -18.98 2.92
N LEU A 319 -8.25 -17.69 3.29
CA LEU A 319 -9.40 -16.79 3.12
C LEU A 319 -9.61 -16.34 1.67
N GLY A 320 -8.71 -16.66 0.76
CA GLY A 320 -8.74 -16.19 -0.63
C GLY A 320 -7.97 -14.88 -0.85
N ILE A 321 -7.15 -14.44 0.09
CA ILE A 321 -6.22 -13.31 -0.09
C ILE A 321 -5.14 -13.72 -1.09
N ALA A 322 -5.10 -13.04 -2.24
CA ALA A 322 -4.18 -13.36 -3.33
C ALA A 322 -2.76 -12.84 -3.08
N LYS A 323 -2.63 -11.73 -2.32
CA LYS A 323 -1.38 -11.06 -2.04
C LYS A 323 -1.31 -10.52 -0.61
N VAL A 324 -0.18 -10.70 0.06
CA VAL A 324 0.15 -10.02 1.32
C VAL A 324 1.36 -9.13 1.12
N ILE A 325 1.26 -7.85 1.50
CA ILE A 325 2.41 -6.97 1.65
C ILE A 325 2.80 -6.96 3.12
N ALA A 326 3.93 -7.59 3.43
CA ALA A 326 4.47 -7.67 4.78
C ALA A 326 5.21 -6.39 5.17
N VAL A 327 4.92 -5.86 6.35
CA VAL A 327 5.47 -4.62 6.92
C VAL A 327 6.18 -4.92 8.23
N GLY A 328 7.27 -4.23 8.53
CA GLY A 328 7.88 -4.24 9.87
C GLY A 328 9.21 -4.98 10.02
N PHE A 329 9.74 -5.58 8.95
CA PHE A 329 11.05 -6.25 9.00
C PHE A 329 12.15 -5.55 8.18
N ALA A 330 11.82 -4.53 7.41
CA ALA A 330 12.68 -3.97 6.35
C ALA A 330 13.63 -2.85 6.79
N GLU A 331 13.72 -2.52 8.06
CA GLU A 331 14.67 -1.50 8.54
C GLU A 331 16.09 -2.06 8.68
N THR A 332 16.70 -2.36 7.56
CA THR A 332 17.98 -3.07 7.48
C THR A 332 19.22 -2.16 7.51
N THR A 333 19.05 -0.87 7.72
CA THR A 333 20.15 0.05 8.00
C THR A 333 20.41 0.22 9.51
N THR A 334 19.57 -0.41 10.34
CA THR A 334 19.68 -0.31 11.79
C THR A 334 20.90 -1.06 12.32
N SER A 335 21.55 -0.48 13.32
CA SER A 335 22.54 -1.17 14.14
C SER A 335 21.91 -2.20 15.09
N ASP A 336 20.59 -2.22 15.21
CA ASP A 336 19.85 -3.15 16.08
C ASP A 336 19.97 -4.58 15.59
N ILE A 337 20.58 -5.42 16.42
CA ILE A 337 20.78 -6.84 16.13
C ILE A 337 19.46 -7.61 16.02
N HIS A 338 18.44 -7.23 16.79
CA HIS A 338 17.14 -7.91 16.80
C HIS A 338 16.36 -7.62 15.51
N ALA A 339 16.39 -6.37 15.03
CA ALA A 339 15.77 -6.00 13.75
C ALA A 339 16.46 -6.71 12.57
N ARG A 340 17.81 -6.83 12.61
CA ARG A 340 18.55 -7.62 11.61
C ARG A 340 18.17 -9.10 11.66
N THR A 341 18.10 -9.69 12.85
CA THR A 341 17.67 -11.08 13.04
C THR A 341 16.27 -11.31 12.47
N ALA A 342 15.32 -10.42 12.74
CA ALA A 342 13.96 -10.50 12.20
C ALA A 342 13.95 -10.45 10.66
N THR A 343 14.76 -9.57 10.07
CA THR A 343 14.92 -9.48 8.61
C THR A 343 15.49 -10.75 8.01
N GLU A 344 16.57 -11.30 8.61
CA GLU A 344 17.19 -12.54 8.15
C GLU A 344 16.21 -13.73 8.23
N ILE A 345 15.43 -13.84 9.31
CA ILE A 345 14.41 -14.88 9.45
C ILE A 345 13.34 -14.70 8.35
N PHE A 346 12.88 -13.48 8.12
CA PHE A 346 11.87 -13.23 7.09
C PHE A 346 12.35 -13.64 5.70
N LEU A 347 13.55 -13.20 5.31
CA LEU A 347 14.10 -13.47 3.97
C LEU A 347 14.53 -14.92 3.78
N ASN A 348 15.10 -15.56 4.81
CA ASN A 348 15.73 -16.88 4.67
C ASN A 348 14.82 -18.05 5.09
N GLN A 349 13.74 -17.80 5.85
CA GLN A 349 12.86 -18.84 6.36
C GLN A 349 11.40 -18.64 5.94
N ILE A 350 10.84 -17.43 6.09
CA ILE A 350 9.41 -17.19 5.80
C ILE A 350 9.18 -17.08 4.28
N ALA A 351 9.91 -16.23 3.60
CA ALA A 351 9.72 -16.01 2.16
C ALA A 351 9.88 -17.31 1.34
N PRO A 352 10.93 -18.13 1.54
CA PRO A 352 11.05 -19.39 0.84
C PRO A 352 9.95 -20.41 1.17
N ALA A 353 9.46 -20.45 2.43
CA ALA A 353 8.41 -21.37 2.86
C ALA A 353 7.02 -21.05 2.26
N LEU A 354 6.84 -19.84 1.73
CA LEU A 354 5.61 -19.37 1.08
C LEU A 354 5.75 -19.22 -0.44
N LYS A 355 6.92 -19.52 -0.98
CA LYS A 355 7.14 -19.55 -2.43
C LYS A 355 6.28 -20.67 -3.03
N ASN A 356 5.39 -20.31 -3.96
CA ASN A 356 4.54 -21.25 -4.71
C ASN A 356 5.33 -21.93 -5.82
#